data_956da48200ac4f33bfc89e93f14b5ebf
#
_entry.id   956da48200ac4f33bfc89e93f14b5ebf
#
_cell.length_a   1.000
_cell.length_b   1.000
_cell.length_c   1.000
_cell.angle_alpha   90.00
_cell.angle_beta   90.00
_cell.angle_gamma   90.00
#
_symmetry.space_group_name_H-M   'P 1'
#
loop_
_entity.id
_entity.type
_entity.pdbx_description
1 polymer ?
#
loop_
_entity_poly.entity_id
_entity_poly.type
_entity_poly.pdbx_seq_one_letter_code
_entity_poly.pdbx_strand_id
1 'polypeptide(L)'
;MGSLYDVAIGYLNKAIALNAGLTAELKATKARAEFSKGIWAKVNPVNTAAPLVSSASAASLAAEAIAALGDDFSVNMITSGSAPETVGGLDIAGEVNDRLEMRLSDTYVISSDAKRPDAVGDGDPATTVSLLDPIDNIADPALYHNVVNFTVPGLYPEYPVVSGREMHLIIAENALANGDNATFEAHINKIRALDGLTPYSGQIDAQDLLEHSRRVNLFLQGRRISDHYRFASPSEYWIGSSPAINSPGSFFPITISEIQANENIN
;
A
#
# COMPACT_ATOMS: atom_id res chain seq x y z
N MET A 1 -1.08 -20.56 3.23
CA MET A 1 -1.41 -19.11 3.26
C MET A 1 -2.81 -18.82 2.74
N GLY A 2 -3.27 -19.35 1.61
CA GLY A 2 -4.66 -19.12 1.14
C GLY A 2 -5.71 -19.39 2.23
N SER A 3 -5.55 -20.45 2.99
CA SER A 3 -6.44 -20.81 4.12
C SER A 3 -6.44 -19.77 5.26
N LEU A 4 -5.36 -19.03 5.49
CA LEU A 4 -5.32 -17.97 6.50
C LEU A 4 -6.19 -16.78 6.10
N TYR A 5 -6.21 -16.43 4.82
CA TYR A 5 -7.14 -15.41 4.32
C TYR A 5 -8.59 -15.85 4.49
N ASP A 6 -8.91 -17.13 4.25
CA ASP A 6 -10.27 -17.65 4.44
C ASP A 6 -10.71 -17.58 5.91
N VAL A 7 -9.80 -17.87 6.84
CA VAL A 7 -10.04 -17.72 8.27
C VAL A 7 -10.27 -16.26 8.64
N ALA A 8 -9.42 -15.34 8.16
CA ALA A 8 -9.57 -13.90 8.41
C ALA A 8 -10.90 -13.36 7.84
N ILE A 9 -11.26 -13.72 6.62
CA ILE A 9 -12.54 -13.36 5.99
C ILE A 9 -13.72 -13.92 6.81
N GLY A 10 -13.58 -15.15 7.33
CA GLY A 10 -14.57 -15.74 8.21
C GLY A 10 -14.80 -14.96 9.51
N TYR A 11 -13.73 -14.45 10.13
CA TYR A 11 -13.84 -13.57 11.31
C TYR A 11 -14.46 -12.23 10.96
N LEU A 12 -14.09 -11.63 9.83
CA LEU A 12 -14.68 -10.37 9.35
C LEU A 12 -16.19 -10.52 9.08
N ASN A 13 -16.63 -11.63 8.50
CA ASN A 13 -18.05 -11.92 8.32
C ASN A 13 -18.81 -11.94 9.65
N LYS A 14 -18.23 -12.59 10.67
CA LYS A 14 -18.82 -12.61 12.02
C LYS A 14 -18.85 -11.20 12.64
N ALA A 15 -17.78 -10.44 12.50
CA ALA A 15 -17.69 -9.09 13.03
C ALA A 15 -18.73 -8.15 12.38
N ILE A 16 -18.91 -8.22 11.06
CA ILE A 16 -19.93 -7.46 10.31
C ILE A 16 -21.34 -7.81 10.81
N ALA A 17 -21.60 -9.08 11.08
CA ALA A 17 -22.91 -9.53 11.58
C ALA A 17 -23.21 -9.07 13.01
N LEU A 18 -22.18 -8.82 13.82
CA LEU A 18 -22.31 -8.47 15.24
C LEU A 18 -22.25 -6.97 15.51
N ASN A 19 -21.68 -6.17 14.61
CA ASN A 19 -21.36 -4.76 14.87
C ASN A 19 -21.85 -3.83 13.76
N ALA A 20 -23.12 -3.41 13.85
CA ALA A 20 -23.72 -2.50 12.88
C ALA A 20 -23.01 -1.12 12.80
N GLY A 21 -22.39 -0.66 13.89
CA GLY A 21 -21.72 0.64 13.97
C GLY A 21 -20.38 0.73 13.21
N LEU A 22 -19.72 -0.41 12.94
CA LEU A 22 -18.44 -0.49 12.22
C LEU A 22 -18.54 -1.27 10.90
N THR A 23 -19.75 -1.44 10.38
CA THR A 23 -19.98 -2.29 9.20
C THR A 23 -19.20 -1.82 7.97
N ALA A 24 -19.08 -0.53 7.76
CA ALA A 24 -18.39 0.03 6.58
C ALA A 24 -16.87 -0.19 6.67
N GLU A 25 -16.26 0.06 7.80
CA GLU A 25 -14.83 -0.15 8.06
C GLU A 25 -14.47 -1.64 8.00
N LEU A 26 -15.35 -2.50 8.53
CA LEU A 26 -15.19 -3.95 8.45
C LEU A 26 -15.33 -4.47 7.01
N LYS A 27 -16.21 -3.86 6.18
CA LYS A 27 -16.31 -4.18 4.75
C LYS A 27 -15.05 -3.74 3.99
N ALA A 28 -14.50 -2.56 4.28
CA ALA A 28 -13.23 -2.11 3.71
C ALA A 28 -12.09 -3.08 4.06
N THR A 29 -12.01 -3.49 5.33
CA THR A 29 -11.00 -4.46 5.79
C THR A 29 -11.19 -5.83 5.10
N LYS A 30 -12.42 -6.26 4.90
CA LYS A 30 -12.74 -7.50 4.18
C LYS A 30 -12.40 -7.40 2.70
N ALA A 31 -12.70 -6.27 2.04
CA ALA A 31 -12.30 -6.01 0.65
C ALA A 31 -10.80 -6.18 0.47
N ARG A 32 -10.00 -5.57 1.36
CA ARG A 32 -8.56 -5.72 1.40
C ARG A 32 -8.12 -7.19 1.61
N ALA A 33 -8.74 -7.93 2.52
CA ALA A 33 -8.40 -9.33 2.78
C ALA A 33 -8.67 -10.23 1.56
N GLU A 34 -9.82 -10.06 0.89
CA GLU A 34 -10.17 -10.78 -0.33
C GLU A 34 -9.26 -10.42 -1.50
N PHE A 35 -8.94 -9.14 -1.65
CA PHE A 35 -8.00 -8.67 -2.67
C PHE A 35 -6.58 -9.19 -2.43
N SER A 36 -6.10 -9.17 -1.18
CA SER A 36 -4.79 -9.71 -0.79
C SER A 36 -4.69 -11.21 -1.03
N LYS A 37 -5.78 -11.97 -0.84
CA LYS A 37 -5.86 -13.38 -1.24
C LYS A 37 -5.66 -13.54 -2.75
N GLY A 38 -6.24 -12.64 -3.56
CA GLY A 38 -6.02 -12.59 -5.00
C GLY A 38 -4.55 -12.28 -5.36
N ILE A 39 -3.93 -11.30 -4.69
CA ILE A 39 -2.50 -11.01 -4.84
C ILE A 39 -1.65 -12.24 -4.51
N TRP A 40 -1.94 -12.92 -3.39
CA TRP A 40 -1.22 -14.14 -3.02
C TRP A 40 -1.24 -15.20 -4.14
N ALA A 41 -2.38 -15.37 -4.80
CA ALA A 41 -2.49 -16.30 -5.93
C ALA A 41 -1.65 -15.87 -7.15
N LYS A 42 -1.30 -14.58 -7.28
CA LYS A 42 -0.44 -14.06 -8.35
C LYS A 42 1.06 -14.18 -8.03
N VAL A 43 1.42 -14.23 -6.76
CA VAL A 43 2.83 -14.30 -6.32
C VAL A 43 3.24 -15.68 -5.82
N ASN A 44 2.33 -16.66 -5.80
CA ASN A 44 2.63 -17.99 -5.30
C ASN A 44 1.95 -19.10 -6.14
N PRO A 45 2.57 -19.58 -7.23
CA PRO A 45 3.82 -19.08 -7.81
C PRO A 45 3.64 -17.72 -8.51
N VAL A 46 4.75 -17.00 -8.72
CA VAL A 46 4.72 -15.71 -9.41
C VAL A 46 4.21 -15.87 -10.84
N ASN A 47 3.23 -15.07 -11.21
CA ASN A 47 2.63 -15.04 -12.54
C ASN A 47 2.64 -13.60 -13.08
N THR A 48 3.72 -13.24 -13.75
CA THR A 48 3.91 -11.92 -14.37
C THR A 48 3.15 -11.75 -15.69
N ALA A 49 2.71 -12.86 -16.32
CA ALA A 49 1.92 -12.80 -17.55
C ALA A 49 0.46 -12.36 -17.31
N ALA A 50 -0.03 -12.48 -16.08
CA ALA A 50 -1.37 -12.02 -15.69
C ALA A 50 -1.30 -11.40 -14.29
N PRO A 51 -0.66 -10.23 -14.13
CA PRO A 51 -0.36 -9.65 -12.82
C PRO A 51 -1.59 -9.11 -12.10
N LEU A 52 -2.60 -8.67 -12.84
CA LEU A 52 -3.78 -8.00 -12.31
C LEU A 52 -4.69 -8.98 -11.53
N VAL A 53 -5.26 -8.48 -10.45
CA VAL A 53 -6.23 -9.22 -9.62
C VAL A 53 -7.64 -8.89 -10.07
N SER A 54 -8.37 -9.91 -10.51
CA SER A 54 -9.82 -9.85 -10.72
C SER A 54 -10.52 -10.41 -9.47
N SER A 55 -11.24 -9.57 -8.74
CA SER A 55 -12.00 -9.94 -7.55
C SER A 55 -13.26 -9.09 -7.43
N ALA A 56 -14.35 -9.55 -8.05
CA ALA A 56 -15.64 -8.85 -8.01
C ALA A 56 -16.16 -8.66 -6.58
N SER A 57 -15.91 -9.62 -5.70
CA SER A 57 -16.33 -9.52 -4.29
C SER A 57 -15.56 -8.44 -3.54
N ALA A 58 -14.23 -8.35 -3.72
CA ALA A 58 -13.44 -7.29 -3.14
C ALA A 58 -13.86 -5.90 -3.68
N ALA A 59 -14.09 -5.80 -4.99
CA ALA A 59 -14.55 -4.55 -5.62
C ALA A 59 -15.92 -4.09 -5.11
N SER A 60 -16.88 -5.04 -4.95
CA SER A 60 -18.20 -4.72 -4.40
C SER A 60 -18.11 -4.21 -2.95
N LEU A 61 -17.35 -4.89 -2.10
CA LEU A 61 -17.15 -4.48 -0.70
C LEU A 61 -16.44 -3.12 -0.61
N ALA A 62 -15.48 -2.86 -1.47
CA ALA A 62 -14.79 -1.58 -1.56
C ALA A 62 -15.76 -0.45 -1.96
N ALA A 63 -16.62 -0.69 -2.95
CA ALA A 63 -17.64 0.29 -3.38
C ALA A 63 -18.65 0.58 -2.25
N GLU A 64 -19.09 -0.44 -1.51
CA GLU A 64 -19.98 -0.26 -0.36
C GLU A 64 -19.31 0.55 0.77
N ALA A 65 -18.02 0.33 1.01
CA ALA A 65 -17.26 1.09 2.01
C ALA A 65 -17.11 2.56 1.60
N ILE A 66 -16.74 2.84 0.34
CA ILE A 66 -16.64 4.21 -0.18
C ILE A 66 -17.99 4.93 -0.11
N ALA A 67 -19.09 4.25 -0.48
CA ALA A 67 -20.41 4.83 -0.44
C ALA A 67 -20.84 5.26 0.97
N ALA A 68 -20.35 4.58 2.00
CA ALA A 68 -20.68 4.86 3.40
C ALA A 68 -19.72 5.85 4.06
N LEU A 69 -18.41 5.82 3.72
CA LEU A 69 -17.35 6.55 4.42
C LEU A 69 -16.77 7.71 3.61
N GLY A 70 -17.04 7.77 2.31
CA GLY A 70 -16.49 8.78 1.38
C GLY A 70 -15.21 8.32 0.68
N ASP A 71 -14.75 9.12 -0.29
CA ASP A 71 -13.65 8.78 -1.19
C ASP A 71 -12.26 8.79 -0.49
N ASP A 72 -12.09 9.58 0.56
CA ASP A 72 -10.79 9.80 1.26
C ASP A 72 -10.83 9.39 2.75
N PHE A 73 -11.63 8.40 3.10
CA PHE A 73 -11.63 7.90 4.47
C PHE A 73 -10.32 7.17 4.81
N SER A 74 -9.95 7.17 6.09
CA SER A 74 -8.87 6.34 6.62
C SER A 74 -9.29 5.72 7.96
N VAL A 75 -9.06 4.42 8.08
CA VAL A 75 -9.14 3.69 9.36
C VAL A 75 -7.72 3.49 9.84
N ASN A 76 -7.35 4.18 10.89
CA ASN A 76 -5.97 4.21 11.37
C ASN A 76 -5.78 3.35 12.61
N MET A 77 -4.63 2.70 12.69
CA MET A 77 -4.09 2.17 13.92
C MET A 77 -3.34 3.29 14.65
N ILE A 78 -3.74 3.56 15.87
CA ILE A 78 -3.03 4.51 16.74
C ILE A 78 -1.81 3.78 17.31
N THR A 79 -0.64 4.39 17.18
CA THR A 79 0.60 3.89 17.75
C THR A 79 1.02 4.74 18.93
N SER A 80 1.73 4.19 19.91
CA SER A 80 2.13 4.91 21.13
C SER A 80 3.33 4.24 21.79
N GLY A 81 4.29 5.04 22.24
CA GLY A 81 5.40 4.55 23.05
C GLY A 81 5.07 4.30 24.51
N SER A 82 3.93 4.81 25.00
CA SER A 82 3.53 4.65 26.39
C SER A 82 2.88 3.30 26.72
N ALA A 83 2.40 2.58 25.69
CA ALA A 83 1.79 1.27 25.85
C ALA A 83 2.07 0.38 24.60
N PRO A 84 3.34 0.13 24.26
CA PRO A 84 3.73 -0.55 23.02
C PRO A 84 3.17 -1.98 22.93
N GLU A 85 2.98 -2.66 24.04
CA GLU A 85 2.42 -4.02 24.10
C GLU A 85 0.92 -4.07 23.82
N THR A 86 0.20 -2.95 23.93
CA THR A 86 -1.26 -2.89 23.73
C THR A 86 -1.67 -2.18 22.44
N VAL A 87 -0.85 -1.25 21.95
CA VAL A 87 -1.17 -0.41 20.79
C VAL A 87 -0.18 -0.58 19.64
N GLY A 88 0.76 -1.50 19.75
CA GLY A 88 1.80 -1.76 18.78
C GLY A 88 2.92 -0.71 18.79
N GLY A 89 4.14 -1.18 18.59
CA GLY A 89 5.36 -0.37 18.63
C GLY A 89 5.85 0.08 17.24
N LEU A 90 4.95 0.22 16.25
CA LEU A 90 5.35 0.69 14.92
C LEU A 90 5.62 2.19 14.97
N ASP A 91 6.88 2.55 15.06
CA ASP A 91 7.34 3.95 15.11
C ASP A 91 8.27 4.25 13.95
N ILE A 92 7.70 4.36 12.75
CA ILE A 92 8.47 4.65 11.53
C ILE A 92 9.17 6.01 11.67
N ALA A 93 8.51 7.00 12.26
CA ALA A 93 9.09 8.32 12.46
C ALA A 93 10.30 8.26 13.40
N GLY A 94 10.19 7.53 14.51
CA GLY A 94 11.32 7.32 15.43
C GLY A 94 12.48 6.58 14.80
N GLU A 95 12.21 5.53 14.01
CA GLU A 95 13.27 4.79 13.29
C GLU A 95 14.00 5.66 12.27
N VAL A 96 13.29 6.57 11.60
CA VAL A 96 13.89 7.48 10.60
C VAL A 96 14.58 8.67 11.27
N ASN A 97 13.97 9.26 12.31
CA ASN A 97 14.38 10.53 12.91
C ASN A 97 15.36 10.40 14.06
N ASP A 98 15.06 9.50 15.00
CA ASP A 98 15.81 9.35 16.25
C ASP A 98 16.90 8.30 16.13
N ARG A 99 16.51 7.08 15.74
CA ARG A 99 17.43 5.94 15.68
C ARG A 99 18.29 5.94 14.44
N LEU A 100 17.82 6.57 13.35
CA LEU A 100 18.49 6.60 12.05
C LEU A 100 18.75 5.19 11.47
N GLU A 101 17.95 4.21 11.86
CA GLU A 101 18.04 2.83 11.42
C GLU A 101 17.31 2.59 10.10
N MET A 102 16.26 3.38 9.83
CA MET A 102 15.55 3.40 8.55
C MET A 102 15.90 4.65 7.74
N ARG A 103 15.94 4.49 6.42
CA ARG A 103 16.12 5.60 5.49
C ARG A 103 15.13 5.48 4.36
N LEU A 104 14.56 6.60 3.96
CA LEU A 104 13.81 6.68 2.71
C LEU A 104 14.79 6.70 1.53
N SER A 105 14.45 5.96 0.49
CA SER A 105 15.26 5.90 -0.73
C SER A 105 15.19 7.20 -1.51
N ASP A 106 16.28 7.59 -2.16
CA ASP A 106 16.34 8.70 -3.13
C ASP A 106 15.48 8.48 -4.38
N THR A 107 14.96 7.28 -4.59
CA THR A 107 13.85 7.03 -5.54
C THR A 107 12.56 7.74 -5.11
N TYR A 108 12.38 8.00 -3.83
CA TYR A 108 11.15 8.59 -3.28
C TYR A 108 11.36 10.01 -2.78
N VAL A 109 12.52 10.31 -2.18
CA VAL A 109 12.81 11.61 -1.58
C VAL A 109 14.08 12.25 -2.13
N ILE A 110 14.07 13.59 -2.21
CA ILE A 110 15.14 14.39 -2.83
C ILE A 110 16.31 14.48 -1.89
N SER A 111 17.22 14.32 -1.63
CA SER A 111 18.45 14.56 -0.92
C SER A 111 18.81 13.59 0.18
N SER A 112 20.09 13.55 0.50
CA SER A 112 20.62 12.74 1.58
C SER A 112 20.13 13.18 2.98
N ASP A 113 19.78 14.45 3.11
CA ASP A 113 19.27 15.01 4.36
C ASP A 113 17.76 14.89 4.46
N ALA A 114 17.03 14.81 3.34
CA ALA A 114 15.61 14.46 3.27
C ALA A 114 15.30 13.00 3.66
N LYS A 115 16.31 12.23 4.01
CA LYS A 115 16.18 10.98 4.75
C LYS A 115 15.80 11.23 6.21
N ARG A 116 15.80 12.49 6.62
CA ARG A 116 15.33 12.97 7.91
C ARG A 116 14.12 13.86 7.70
N PRO A 117 13.05 13.64 8.42
CA PRO A 117 11.79 14.34 8.27
C PRO A 117 11.79 15.84 8.60
N ASP A 118 12.75 16.31 9.37
CA ASP A 118 12.94 17.74 9.61
C ASP A 118 13.25 18.52 8.32
N ALA A 119 13.77 17.85 7.30
CA ALA A 119 13.94 18.45 5.97
C ALA A 119 12.64 18.46 5.13
N VAL A 120 11.61 17.75 5.55
CA VAL A 120 10.30 17.62 4.87
C VAL A 120 9.33 18.71 5.35
N GLY A 121 9.70 19.48 6.37
CA GLY A 121 8.81 20.37 7.11
C GLY A 121 8.51 21.73 6.47
N ASP A 122 9.10 22.08 5.34
CA ASP A 122 8.88 23.38 4.68
C ASP A 122 7.66 23.42 3.74
N GLY A 123 6.98 22.29 3.56
CA GLY A 123 5.68 22.24 2.92
C GLY A 123 5.70 22.20 1.40
N ASP A 124 6.86 22.10 0.75
CA ASP A 124 6.97 22.05 -0.71
C ASP A 124 7.24 20.62 -1.22
N PRO A 125 6.25 20.00 -1.93
CA PRO A 125 6.45 18.70 -2.56
C PRO A 125 7.66 18.65 -3.50
N ALA A 126 7.92 19.73 -4.25
CA ALA A 126 8.98 19.78 -5.27
C ALA A 126 10.40 19.72 -4.69
N THR A 127 10.58 20.11 -3.42
CA THR A 127 11.86 20.01 -2.69
C THR A 127 11.95 18.74 -1.83
N THR A 128 10.86 17.99 -1.72
CA THR A 128 10.76 16.84 -0.81
C THR A 128 10.81 15.51 -1.52
N VAL A 129 9.99 15.31 -2.56
CA VAL A 129 9.85 14.01 -3.22
C VAL A 129 10.47 14.03 -4.62
N SER A 130 11.17 12.94 -4.95
CA SER A 130 11.85 12.76 -6.22
C SER A 130 10.98 12.06 -7.27
N LEU A 131 9.99 11.30 -6.83
CA LEU A 131 9.10 10.59 -7.74
C LEU A 131 8.04 11.55 -8.27
N LEU A 132 7.91 11.61 -9.60
CA LEU A 132 6.97 12.49 -10.29
C LEU A 132 5.69 11.75 -10.66
N ASP A 133 4.56 12.47 -10.64
CA ASP A 133 3.33 11.99 -11.29
C ASP A 133 3.59 11.81 -12.80
N PRO A 134 3.24 10.66 -13.38
CA PRO A 134 3.63 10.34 -14.76
C PRO A 134 2.81 11.10 -15.82
N ILE A 135 1.74 11.79 -15.46
CA ILE A 135 0.92 12.59 -16.37
C ILE A 135 1.31 14.07 -16.25
N ASP A 136 1.33 14.60 -15.03
CA ASP A 136 1.56 16.03 -14.77
C ASP A 136 3.05 16.38 -14.70
N ASN A 137 3.92 15.38 -14.53
CA ASN A 137 5.37 15.55 -14.40
C ASN A 137 5.77 16.53 -13.28
N ILE A 138 5.01 16.51 -12.19
CA ILE A 138 5.29 17.25 -10.95
C ILE A 138 5.61 16.26 -9.82
N ALA A 139 6.25 16.73 -8.76
CA ALA A 139 6.44 15.95 -7.54
C ALA A 139 5.11 15.36 -7.07
N ASP A 140 5.07 14.03 -6.88
CA ASP A 140 3.81 13.34 -6.63
C ASP A 140 3.21 13.72 -5.27
N PRO A 141 2.02 14.34 -5.24
CA PRO A 141 1.41 14.83 -4.01
C PRO A 141 0.92 13.72 -3.08
N ALA A 142 0.51 12.55 -3.61
CA ALA A 142 0.12 11.43 -2.77
C ALA A 142 1.33 10.85 -2.03
N LEU A 143 2.47 10.75 -2.72
CA LEU A 143 3.72 10.35 -2.09
C LEU A 143 4.15 11.37 -1.04
N TYR A 144 4.08 12.66 -1.36
CA TYR A 144 4.41 13.73 -0.42
C TYR A 144 3.58 13.63 0.87
N HIS A 145 2.26 13.47 0.76
CA HIS A 145 1.38 13.32 1.91
C HIS A 145 1.75 12.10 2.76
N ASN A 146 2.07 10.97 2.14
CA ASN A 146 2.47 9.76 2.87
C ASN A 146 3.85 9.94 3.54
N VAL A 147 4.82 10.54 2.87
CA VAL A 147 6.14 10.84 3.46
C VAL A 147 5.96 11.72 4.69
N VAL A 148 5.20 12.82 4.57
CA VAL A 148 4.91 13.72 5.70
C VAL A 148 4.21 12.98 6.82
N ASN A 149 3.16 12.21 6.52
CA ASN A 149 2.39 11.49 7.53
C ASN A 149 3.25 10.52 8.36
N PHE A 150 4.18 9.82 7.71
CA PHE A 150 5.00 8.83 8.39
C PHE A 150 6.26 9.39 9.05
N THR A 151 6.69 10.60 8.71
CA THR A 151 8.01 11.09 9.10
C THR A 151 8.00 12.41 9.86
N VAL A 152 7.02 13.30 9.66
CA VAL A 152 6.98 14.62 10.32
C VAL A 152 6.54 14.57 11.79
N PRO A 153 5.65 13.69 12.23
CA PRO A 153 5.22 13.67 13.66
C PRO A 153 6.32 13.47 14.71
N GLY A 154 7.55 13.21 14.28
CA GLY A 154 8.66 12.92 15.19
C GLY A 154 8.63 11.53 15.78
N LEU A 155 7.51 11.10 16.38
CA LEU A 155 7.32 9.79 16.98
C LEU A 155 5.88 9.29 16.77
N TYR A 156 5.72 8.00 16.58
CA TYR A 156 4.43 7.28 16.61
C TYR A 156 3.35 7.83 15.66
N PRO A 157 3.61 7.91 14.34
CA PRO A 157 2.60 8.33 13.38
C PRO A 157 1.43 7.35 13.34
N GLU A 158 0.23 7.83 13.06
CA GLU A 158 -0.92 6.98 12.79
C GLU A 158 -0.67 6.13 11.53
N TYR A 159 -1.02 4.85 11.60
CA TYR A 159 -0.81 3.92 10.50
C TYR A 159 -2.14 3.53 9.85
N PRO A 160 -2.34 3.82 8.55
CA PRO A 160 -3.57 3.47 7.85
C PRO A 160 -3.70 1.95 7.69
N VAL A 161 -4.72 1.40 8.34
CA VAL A 161 -5.09 -0.02 8.19
C VAL A 161 -5.79 -0.24 6.85
N VAL A 162 -6.81 0.56 6.55
CA VAL A 162 -7.50 0.63 5.25
C VAL A 162 -7.88 2.07 4.94
N SER A 163 -7.96 2.41 3.66
CA SER A 163 -8.30 3.77 3.21
C SER A 163 -9.21 3.77 1.99
N GLY A 164 -9.90 4.88 1.75
CA GLY A 164 -10.69 5.11 0.54
C GLY A 164 -9.84 5.01 -0.71
N ARG A 165 -8.60 5.53 -0.67
CA ARG A 165 -7.63 5.40 -1.77
C ARG A 165 -7.32 3.94 -2.11
N GLU A 166 -7.09 3.08 -1.11
CA GLU A 166 -6.92 1.64 -1.33
C GLU A 166 -8.18 0.99 -1.94
N MET A 167 -9.37 1.41 -1.48
CA MET A 167 -10.62 0.88 -2.03
C MET A 167 -10.81 1.26 -3.50
N HIS A 168 -10.52 2.51 -3.87
CA HIS A 168 -10.53 2.91 -5.28
C HIS A 168 -9.53 2.10 -6.12
N LEU A 169 -8.32 1.85 -5.62
CA LEU A 169 -7.31 1.03 -6.30
C LEU A 169 -7.76 -0.42 -6.48
N ILE A 170 -8.47 -1.01 -5.50
CA ILE A 170 -9.05 -2.36 -5.62
C ILE A 170 -10.09 -2.42 -6.74
N ILE A 171 -10.98 -1.43 -6.81
CA ILE A 171 -12.01 -1.38 -7.85
C ILE A 171 -11.37 -1.15 -9.23
N ALA A 172 -10.45 -0.20 -9.32
CA ALA A 172 -9.74 0.12 -10.56
C ALA A 172 -8.98 -1.11 -11.10
N GLU A 173 -8.22 -1.81 -10.25
CA GLU A 173 -7.50 -2.99 -10.67
C GLU A 173 -8.42 -4.13 -11.11
N ASN A 174 -9.51 -4.39 -10.36
CA ASN A 174 -10.50 -5.37 -10.78
C ASN A 174 -11.12 -5.01 -12.14
N ALA A 175 -11.42 -3.74 -12.38
CA ALA A 175 -11.97 -3.26 -13.63
C ALA A 175 -10.99 -3.48 -14.79
N LEU A 176 -9.74 -3.06 -14.61
CA LEU A 176 -8.68 -3.24 -15.61
C LEU A 176 -8.43 -4.72 -15.93
N ALA A 177 -8.42 -5.58 -14.91
CA ALA A 177 -8.28 -7.04 -15.08
C ALA A 177 -9.40 -7.68 -15.92
N ASN A 178 -10.56 -7.04 -15.98
CA ASN A 178 -11.73 -7.50 -16.75
C ASN A 178 -11.97 -6.69 -18.03
N GLY A 179 -11.07 -5.78 -18.40
CA GLY A 179 -11.19 -4.94 -19.60
C GLY A 179 -12.21 -3.82 -19.50
N ASP A 180 -12.70 -3.50 -18.30
CA ASP A 180 -13.60 -2.37 -18.05
C ASP A 180 -12.81 -1.08 -17.83
N ASN A 181 -12.35 -0.49 -18.94
CA ASN A 181 -11.54 0.72 -18.92
C ASN A 181 -12.32 1.94 -18.37
N ALA A 182 -13.64 1.99 -18.54
CA ALA A 182 -14.45 3.09 -18.06
C ALA A 182 -14.51 3.12 -16.53
N THR A 183 -14.71 1.98 -15.87
CA THR A 183 -14.67 1.87 -14.41
C THR A 183 -13.25 2.10 -13.88
N PHE A 184 -12.21 1.59 -14.55
CA PHE A 184 -10.83 1.88 -14.21
C PHE A 184 -10.57 3.40 -14.19
N GLU A 185 -10.87 4.08 -15.29
CA GLU A 185 -10.69 5.53 -15.43
C GLU A 185 -11.46 6.30 -14.35
N ALA A 186 -12.71 5.93 -14.09
CA ALA A 186 -13.54 6.59 -13.08
C ALA A 186 -12.90 6.54 -11.69
N HIS A 187 -12.39 5.38 -11.26
CA HIS A 187 -11.82 5.21 -9.92
C HIS A 187 -10.41 5.75 -9.79
N ILE A 188 -9.57 5.66 -10.81
CA ILE A 188 -8.27 6.32 -10.83
C ILE A 188 -8.44 7.84 -10.78
N ASN A 189 -9.40 8.39 -11.50
CA ASN A 189 -9.67 9.82 -11.50
C ASN A 189 -10.23 10.34 -10.17
N LYS A 190 -10.91 9.51 -9.39
CA LYS A 190 -11.26 9.85 -8.00
C LYS A 190 -10.02 10.09 -7.15
N ILE A 191 -9.03 9.19 -7.21
CA ILE A 191 -7.77 9.33 -6.48
C ILE A 191 -7.01 10.59 -6.95
N ARG A 192 -6.87 10.75 -8.27
CA ARG A 192 -6.17 11.90 -8.86
C ARG A 192 -6.80 13.23 -8.45
N ALA A 193 -8.14 13.28 -8.39
CA ALA A 193 -8.87 14.48 -7.97
C ALA A 193 -8.63 14.85 -6.50
N LEU A 194 -8.41 13.87 -5.59
CA LEU A 194 -8.06 14.15 -4.20
C LEU A 194 -6.73 14.92 -4.06
N ASP A 195 -5.85 14.75 -5.03
CA ASP A 195 -4.52 15.37 -5.05
C ASP A 195 -4.43 16.55 -6.06
N GLY A 196 -5.54 16.92 -6.67
CA GLY A 196 -5.60 18.03 -7.65
C GLY A 196 -4.87 17.75 -8.97
N LEU A 197 -4.64 16.47 -9.30
CA LEU A 197 -3.94 16.04 -10.51
C LEU A 197 -4.86 16.02 -11.73
N THR A 198 -4.26 16.19 -12.92
CA THR A 198 -4.95 16.08 -14.20
C THR A 198 -5.64 14.72 -14.36
N PRO A 199 -6.93 14.67 -14.74
CA PRO A 199 -7.62 13.41 -14.96
C PRO A 199 -6.93 12.54 -16.01
N TYR A 200 -6.89 11.25 -15.76
CA TYR A 200 -6.47 10.25 -16.74
C TYR A 200 -7.55 10.09 -17.82
N SER A 201 -7.12 10.04 -19.07
CA SER A 201 -7.94 9.80 -20.27
C SER A 201 -7.16 9.05 -21.35
N GLY A 202 -6.22 8.18 -20.92
CA GLY A 202 -5.40 7.38 -21.85
C GLY A 202 -4.06 8.01 -22.22
N GLN A 203 -3.54 8.98 -21.45
CA GLN A 203 -2.25 9.65 -21.74
C GLN A 203 -1.04 8.70 -21.62
N ILE A 204 -1.15 7.66 -20.80
CA ILE A 204 -0.13 6.63 -20.57
C ILE A 204 -0.82 5.25 -20.50
N ASP A 205 -0.04 4.18 -20.45
CA ASP A 205 -0.59 2.85 -20.24
C ASP A 205 -1.33 2.73 -18.91
N ALA A 206 -2.48 2.07 -18.92
CA ALA A 206 -3.36 1.96 -17.74
C ALA A 206 -2.73 1.14 -16.61
N GLN A 207 -1.97 0.09 -16.94
CA GLN A 207 -1.26 -0.71 -15.94
C GLN A 207 -0.11 0.06 -15.32
N ASP A 208 0.64 0.83 -16.10
CA ASP A 208 1.72 1.68 -15.60
C ASP A 208 1.18 2.74 -14.64
N LEU A 209 0.03 3.36 -14.97
CA LEU A 209 -0.63 4.29 -14.06
C LEU A 209 -1.14 3.62 -12.78
N LEU A 210 -1.69 2.41 -12.89
CA LEU A 210 -2.12 1.64 -11.72
C LEU A 210 -0.94 1.32 -10.80
N GLU A 211 0.19 0.84 -11.36
CA GLU A 211 1.41 0.55 -10.58
C GLU A 211 1.91 1.80 -9.86
N HIS A 212 2.01 2.93 -10.58
CA HIS A 212 2.40 4.21 -9.98
C HIS A 212 1.44 4.61 -8.85
N SER A 213 0.13 4.61 -9.12
CA SER A 213 -0.88 5.00 -8.14
C SER A 213 -0.84 4.11 -6.88
N ARG A 214 -0.62 2.80 -7.03
CA ARG A 214 -0.42 1.89 -5.89
C ARG A 214 0.86 2.21 -5.13
N ARG A 215 1.94 2.50 -5.86
CA ARG A 215 3.25 2.83 -5.28
C ARG A 215 3.20 4.04 -4.37
N VAL A 216 2.50 5.09 -4.77
CA VAL A 216 2.46 6.36 -4.03
C VAL A 216 1.37 6.40 -2.96
N ASN A 217 0.16 5.91 -3.25
CA ASN A 217 -0.97 5.93 -2.31
C ASN A 217 -0.86 4.87 -1.21
N LEU A 218 -0.12 3.79 -1.42
CA LEU A 218 0.07 2.70 -0.45
C LEU A 218 1.52 2.65 0.07
N PHE A 219 2.22 3.79 -0.01
CA PHE A 219 3.61 3.92 0.45
C PHE A 219 3.73 3.53 1.94
N LEU A 220 4.72 2.71 2.28
CA LEU A 220 4.99 2.13 3.60
C LEU A 220 3.85 1.26 4.19
N GLN A 221 2.80 0.95 3.44
CA GLN A 221 1.67 0.13 3.91
C GLN A 221 1.83 -1.38 3.62
N GLY A 222 3.04 -1.84 3.33
CA GLY A 222 3.36 -3.27 3.16
C GLY A 222 2.86 -3.91 1.85
N ARG A 223 2.60 -3.12 0.79
CA ARG A 223 2.09 -3.62 -0.50
C ARG A 223 3.18 -3.79 -1.55
N ARG A 224 4.26 -3.04 -1.45
CA ARG A 224 5.23 -2.84 -2.53
C ARG A 224 5.92 -4.13 -2.99
N ILE A 225 6.33 -5.01 -2.07
CA ILE A 225 7.06 -6.22 -2.43
C ILE A 225 6.25 -7.17 -3.33
N SER A 226 4.96 -7.33 -3.05
CA SER A 226 4.08 -8.15 -3.89
C SER A 226 3.84 -7.54 -5.26
N ASP A 227 3.79 -6.21 -5.34
CA ASP A 227 3.66 -5.48 -6.60
C ASP A 227 4.94 -5.62 -7.43
N HIS A 228 6.12 -5.51 -6.84
CA HIS A 228 7.39 -5.79 -7.52
C HIS A 228 7.41 -7.17 -8.18
N TYR A 229 6.94 -8.20 -7.48
CA TYR A 229 6.94 -9.57 -8.01
C TYR A 229 5.94 -9.76 -9.13
N ARG A 230 4.69 -9.38 -8.94
CA ARG A 230 3.63 -9.66 -9.91
C ARG A 230 3.72 -8.80 -11.18
N PHE A 231 4.17 -7.56 -11.07
CA PHE A 231 4.37 -6.66 -12.21
C PHE A 231 5.74 -6.77 -12.86
N ALA A 232 6.62 -7.64 -12.35
CA ALA A 232 8.00 -7.78 -12.82
C ALA A 232 8.78 -6.45 -12.82
N SER A 233 8.53 -5.60 -11.83
CA SER A 233 9.16 -4.30 -11.66
C SER A 233 10.06 -4.28 -10.41
N PRO A 234 11.25 -4.96 -10.43
CA PRO A 234 12.13 -5.04 -9.27
C PRO A 234 12.64 -3.65 -8.89
N SER A 235 12.94 -3.48 -7.60
CA SER A 235 13.61 -2.27 -7.14
C SER A 235 15.01 -2.17 -7.72
N GLU A 236 15.42 -0.98 -8.10
CA GLU A 236 16.76 -0.64 -8.59
C GLU A 236 17.86 -0.91 -7.56
N TYR A 237 17.49 -1.01 -6.28
CA TYR A 237 18.42 -1.36 -5.20
C TYR A 237 18.57 -2.86 -4.96
N TRP A 238 17.80 -3.69 -5.66
CA TRP A 238 17.95 -5.13 -5.54
C TRP A 238 19.17 -5.60 -6.31
N ILE A 239 20.07 -6.28 -5.62
CA ILE A 239 21.25 -6.88 -6.23
C ILE A 239 20.79 -7.98 -7.19
N GLY A 240 21.28 -7.98 -8.43
CA GLY A 240 20.84 -8.91 -9.49
C GLY A 240 21.03 -10.39 -9.16
N SER A 241 21.95 -10.74 -8.26
CA SER A 241 22.13 -12.10 -7.74
C SER A 241 21.24 -12.43 -6.54
N SER A 242 20.44 -11.46 -6.06
CA SER A 242 19.58 -11.66 -4.89
C SER A 242 18.49 -12.71 -5.14
N PRO A 243 18.20 -13.57 -4.14
CA PRO A 243 17.02 -14.44 -4.18
C PRO A 243 15.70 -13.67 -4.41
N ALA A 244 15.62 -12.40 -3.98
CA ALA A 244 14.47 -11.54 -4.24
C ALA A 244 14.18 -11.39 -5.75
N ILE A 245 15.21 -11.39 -6.59
CA ILE A 245 15.07 -11.35 -8.06
C ILE A 245 14.99 -12.76 -8.66
N ASN A 246 15.88 -13.66 -8.25
CA ASN A 246 16.05 -14.97 -8.89
C ASN A 246 15.02 -16.00 -8.45
N SER A 247 14.36 -15.80 -7.32
CA SER A 247 13.32 -16.67 -6.78
C SER A 247 12.14 -15.86 -6.25
N PRO A 248 11.53 -15.01 -7.10
CA PRO A 248 10.47 -14.10 -6.66
C PRO A 248 9.27 -14.87 -6.11
N GLY A 249 8.68 -14.32 -5.05
CA GLY A 249 7.51 -14.90 -4.39
C GLY A 249 7.79 -16.11 -3.49
N SER A 250 8.95 -16.73 -3.60
CA SER A 250 9.36 -17.86 -2.74
C SER A 250 10.17 -17.41 -1.52
N PHE A 251 10.59 -16.16 -1.51
CA PHE A 251 11.53 -15.65 -0.53
C PHE A 251 10.98 -14.45 0.25
N PHE A 252 10.55 -14.70 1.46
CA PHE A 252 10.52 -13.69 2.51
C PHE A 252 11.74 -13.98 3.38
N PRO A 253 12.68 -13.04 3.60
CA PRO A 253 13.83 -13.34 4.42
C PRO A 253 13.37 -13.69 5.84
N ILE A 254 13.45 -14.97 6.18
CA ILE A 254 13.26 -15.41 7.56
C ILE A 254 14.45 -14.89 8.32
N THR A 255 14.21 -14.13 9.38
CA THR A 255 15.31 -13.57 10.18
C THR A 255 16.09 -14.70 10.87
N ILE A 256 17.37 -14.48 11.13
CA ILE A 256 18.20 -15.45 11.85
C ILE A 256 17.60 -15.76 13.23
N SER A 257 16.96 -14.78 13.87
CA SER A 257 16.28 -14.95 15.14
C SER A 257 15.09 -15.91 15.05
N GLU A 258 14.31 -15.82 13.96
CA GLU A 258 13.19 -16.73 13.72
C GLU A 258 13.70 -18.15 13.42
N ILE A 259 14.76 -18.30 12.62
CA ILE A 259 15.37 -19.59 12.34
C ILE A 259 15.86 -20.25 13.64
N GLN A 260 16.45 -19.47 14.56
CA GLN A 260 16.94 -19.97 15.83
C GLN A 260 15.86 -20.29 16.85
N ALA A 261 14.74 -19.58 16.81
CA ALA A 261 13.67 -19.70 17.80
C ALA A 261 12.55 -20.68 17.39
N ASN A 262 12.41 -20.99 16.10
CA ASN A 262 11.28 -21.75 15.58
C ASN A 262 11.73 -23.15 15.12
N GLU A 263 11.41 -24.16 15.93
CA GLU A 263 11.72 -25.57 15.66
C GLU A 263 11.14 -26.12 14.35
N ASN A 264 10.15 -25.44 13.77
CA ASN A 264 9.49 -25.87 12.52
C ASN A 264 10.19 -25.35 11.26
N ILE A 265 11.24 -24.56 11.38
CA ILE A 265 12.00 -23.99 10.26
C ILE A 265 13.33 -24.72 10.00
N ASN A 266 13.75 -25.63 10.88
CA ASN A 266 14.97 -26.44 10.76
C ASN A 266 14.76 -27.70 9.92
#